data_269e1222ab8045f346cb4c00d9082fd0
#
_entry.id   269e1222ab8045f346cb4c00d9082fd0
#
_cell.length_a   1.000
_cell.length_b   1.000
_cell.length_c   1.000
_cell.angle_alpha   90.00
_cell.angle_beta   90.00
_cell.angle_gamma   90.00
#
_symmetry.space_group_name_H-M   'P 1'
#
loop_
_entity.id
_entity.type
_entity.pdbx_description
1 polymer ?
#
loop_
_entity_poly.entity_id
_entity_poly.type
_entity_poly.pdbx_seq_one_letter_code
_entity_poly.pdbx_strand_id
1 'polypeptide(L)'
;ALEYPSYTRLPSRTVEDTRRLSAVEGTQLSYRFHLNKPVQSARLVGPDDQSIDLKVHAGKPLAELPPLALTQTQSWKLELMDAAGRQNKIAPRIEVSVYANKPPVIRVSSPHGDQQVSPLEEVDYAAEIEDDFGLGRYGLTYNINGGEMKEIPLGQPAPDKTKVFARHLLALETLDVEPDQLINWFFWAEDTGPDGQSRRAYSDMFFAEIRPFEQIFRQGDSSQQQQQQQQQQQSPNQQTEDLIKLQKQIINATWKLRRQPATLAKDAPILVEGQTEALTKARVLLDKSSDEKATEHIKAVVAHMERAVNQLTEATQEAAALMPALAAEQAAYQSLLRLQAHEFQVSRQQQQQSSQQQQQQSNQRAQSQLDQLDLRKQEDRYETERQARKLEEPKQREQLQVLSRLRDLAQRQQDLNENLKELESALRAAETAKAKEEIERQLKRLREEQRQNLADLDELNQRMEKPENRAEMQPQRQQLEQTRQQMNEAAEQMQKGQLSQAISNSTRAQKDLQEMRDDLREKTSNQFAEEMRTMRRDARELSEKQKELSNKLDQAEKKNEPRKSLTGT
;
A
#
# COMPACT_ATOMS: atom_id res chain seq x y z
N ALA A 1 -35.82 30.11 9.47
CA ALA A 1 -35.92 28.65 9.42
C ALA A 1 -34.78 28.13 8.60
N LEU A 2 -34.31 26.95 8.95
CA LEU A 2 -33.27 26.20 8.26
C LEU A 2 -33.88 24.87 7.78
N GLU A 3 -33.85 24.65 6.48
CA GLU A 3 -34.22 23.36 5.88
C GLU A 3 -32.95 22.69 5.42
N TYR A 4 -32.57 21.61 6.13
CA TYR A 4 -31.33 20.92 5.86
C TYR A 4 -31.43 20.00 4.65
N PRO A 5 -30.36 19.83 3.87
CA PRO A 5 -30.35 18.88 2.77
C PRO A 5 -30.59 17.45 3.25
N SER A 6 -31.14 16.60 2.36
CA SER A 6 -31.50 15.21 2.67
C SER A 6 -30.32 14.35 3.14
N TYR A 7 -29.08 14.64 2.67
CA TYR A 7 -27.89 13.90 3.07
C TYR A 7 -27.56 14.03 4.56
N THR A 8 -27.94 15.16 5.20
CA THR A 8 -27.71 15.40 6.64
C THR A 8 -28.68 14.66 7.54
N ARG A 9 -29.89 14.31 7.03
CA ARG A 9 -31.02 13.72 7.79
C ARG A 9 -31.47 14.54 9.00
N LEU A 10 -31.03 15.76 9.08
CA LEU A 10 -31.47 16.65 10.13
C LEU A 10 -32.89 17.17 9.84
N PRO A 11 -33.77 17.20 10.83
CA PRO A 11 -35.07 17.81 10.67
C PRO A 11 -34.91 19.32 10.51
N SER A 12 -35.86 19.96 9.81
CA SER A 12 -35.90 21.41 9.69
C SER A 12 -35.91 22.06 11.08
N ARG A 13 -35.20 23.18 11.24
CA ARG A 13 -35.06 23.89 12.52
C ARG A 13 -35.42 25.36 12.37
N THR A 14 -36.22 25.88 13.27
CA THR A 14 -36.45 27.31 13.41
C THR A 14 -35.69 27.81 14.62
N VAL A 15 -34.94 28.90 14.46
CA VAL A 15 -34.21 29.58 15.51
C VAL A 15 -34.69 31.01 15.57
N GLU A 16 -35.09 31.47 16.74
CA GLU A 16 -35.59 32.83 16.99
C GLU A 16 -34.49 33.73 17.56
N ASP A 17 -34.62 35.02 17.37
CA ASP A 17 -33.78 36.08 17.94
C ASP A 17 -32.27 35.91 17.75
N THR A 18 -31.86 35.41 16.58
CA THR A 18 -30.45 35.17 16.27
C THR A 18 -29.96 36.00 15.09
N ARG A 19 -28.72 36.47 15.17
CA ARG A 19 -28.00 37.12 14.07
C ARG A 19 -26.78 36.29 13.62
N ARG A 20 -26.50 35.20 14.31
CA ARG A 20 -25.43 34.25 13.98
C ARG A 20 -26.01 32.88 13.84
N LEU A 21 -25.79 32.30 12.68
CA LEU A 21 -26.28 30.97 12.32
C LEU A 21 -25.12 30.11 11.88
N SER A 22 -25.24 28.82 12.15
CA SER A 22 -24.38 27.82 11.59
C SER A 22 -25.25 26.79 10.86
N ALA A 23 -24.90 26.48 9.63
CA ALA A 23 -25.61 25.52 8.80
C ALA A 23 -24.61 24.68 7.98
N VAL A 24 -25.09 23.61 7.41
CA VAL A 24 -24.30 22.80 6.47
C VAL A 24 -24.55 23.27 5.05
N GLU A 25 -23.61 23.01 4.16
CA GLU A 25 -23.71 23.35 2.74
C GLU A 25 -24.98 22.77 2.12
N GLY A 26 -25.67 23.56 1.28
CA GLY A 26 -26.94 23.17 0.65
C GLY A 26 -28.18 23.44 1.50
N THR A 27 -28.01 23.90 2.76
CA THR A 27 -29.16 24.28 3.61
C THR A 27 -29.93 25.45 3.00
N GLN A 28 -31.25 25.35 2.94
CA GLN A 28 -32.14 26.47 2.56
C GLN A 28 -32.41 27.32 3.76
N LEU A 29 -31.97 28.58 3.70
CA LEU A 29 -32.20 29.59 4.75
C LEU A 29 -33.39 30.45 4.37
N SER A 30 -34.42 30.49 5.24
CA SER A 30 -35.48 31.49 5.23
C SER A 30 -35.37 32.33 6.49
N TYR A 31 -35.39 33.65 6.34
CA TYR A 31 -35.22 34.56 7.49
C TYR A 31 -36.36 35.57 7.55
N ARG A 32 -36.95 35.78 8.73
CA ARG A 32 -37.99 36.81 9.02
C ARG A 32 -37.39 37.87 9.92
N PHE A 33 -37.48 39.11 9.46
CA PHE A 33 -37.03 40.28 10.22
C PHE A 33 -38.25 41.01 10.79
N HIS A 34 -38.44 40.94 12.11
CA HIS A 34 -39.41 41.74 12.82
C HIS A 34 -38.85 43.13 13.04
N LEU A 35 -39.48 44.12 12.46
CA LEU A 35 -39.03 45.49 12.48
C LEU A 35 -39.84 46.31 13.52
N ASN A 36 -39.35 47.48 13.92
CA ASN A 36 -40.06 48.37 14.83
C ASN A 36 -41.10 49.26 14.12
N LYS A 37 -41.01 49.35 12.78
CA LYS A 37 -41.96 50.10 11.92
C LYS A 37 -42.00 49.51 10.53
N PRO A 38 -43.11 49.73 9.74
CA PRO A 38 -43.14 49.39 8.37
C PRO A 38 -42.06 50.12 7.56
N VAL A 39 -41.47 49.42 6.57
CA VAL A 39 -40.44 49.96 5.66
C VAL A 39 -40.90 49.84 4.21
N GLN A 40 -40.39 50.69 3.33
CA GLN A 40 -40.67 50.66 1.90
C GLN A 40 -39.78 49.63 1.18
N SER A 41 -38.52 49.55 1.58
CA SER A 41 -37.59 48.55 1.06
C SER A 41 -36.66 48.01 2.16
N ALA A 42 -36.23 46.78 1.98
CA ALA A 42 -35.28 46.10 2.84
C ALA A 42 -34.36 45.24 1.96
N ARG A 43 -33.06 45.27 2.21
CA ARG A 43 -32.08 44.46 1.51
C ARG A 43 -30.95 43.98 2.42
N LEU A 44 -30.39 42.85 2.08
CA LEU A 44 -29.14 42.33 2.68
C LEU A 44 -27.98 42.66 1.72
N VAL A 45 -26.96 43.32 2.25
CA VAL A 45 -25.77 43.72 1.49
C VAL A 45 -24.58 42.92 2.01
N GLY A 46 -23.99 42.16 1.10
CA GLY A 46 -22.76 41.36 1.34
C GLY A 46 -21.48 42.20 1.30
N PRO A 47 -20.32 41.57 1.56
CA PRO A 47 -19.03 42.27 1.55
C PRO A 47 -18.61 42.77 0.17
N ASP A 48 -19.09 42.15 -0.92
CA ASP A 48 -18.76 42.49 -2.31
C ASP A 48 -19.84 43.38 -2.97
N ASP A 49 -20.56 44.14 -2.18
CA ASP A 49 -21.70 44.97 -2.61
C ASP A 49 -22.84 44.20 -3.30
N GLN A 50 -22.81 42.86 -3.23
CA GLN A 50 -23.93 42.03 -3.68
C GLN A 50 -25.11 42.25 -2.76
N SER A 51 -26.27 42.59 -3.30
CA SER A 51 -27.48 42.84 -2.54
C SER A 51 -28.57 41.81 -2.83
N ILE A 52 -29.25 41.38 -1.78
CA ILE A 52 -30.41 40.48 -1.85
C ILE A 52 -31.62 41.28 -1.37
N ASP A 53 -32.59 41.51 -2.24
CA ASP A 53 -33.81 42.21 -1.85
C ASP A 53 -34.72 41.30 -0.99
N LEU A 54 -35.24 41.88 0.08
CA LEU A 54 -36.17 41.22 0.98
C LEU A 54 -37.63 41.54 0.59
N LYS A 55 -38.49 40.56 0.76
CA LYS A 55 -39.92 40.76 0.58
C LYS A 55 -40.49 41.55 1.73
N VAL A 56 -40.93 42.78 1.46
CA VAL A 56 -41.55 43.67 2.46
C VAL A 56 -43.07 43.49 2.40
N HIS A 57 -43.70 43.44 3.58
CA HIS A 57 -45.14 43.35 3.70
C HIS A 57 -45.76 44.74 3.91
N ALA A 58 -46.57 45.20 2.96
CA ALA A 58 -47.20 46.53 3.02
C ALA A 58 -47.97 46.73 4.34
N GLY A 59 -47.70 47.82 5.05
CA GLY A 59 -48.35 48.15 6.32
C GLY A 59 -47.96 47.27 7.52
N LYS A 60 -47.10 46.24 7.35
CA LYS A 60 -46.61 45.41 8.46
C LYS A 60 -45.13 45.67 8.71
N PRO A 61 -44.64 45.66 9.98
CA PRO A 61 -43.22 45.80 10.29
C PRO A 61 -42.49 44.48 10.13
N LEU A 62 -42.51 43.89 8.90
CA LEU A 62 -41.99 42.59 8.59
C LEU A 62 -41.28 42.61 7.23
N ALA A 63 -40.08 42.09 7.18
CA ALA A 63 -39.34 41.79 5.96
C ALA A 63 -38.91 40.30 5.96
N GLU A 64 -38.97 39.65 4.85
CA GLU A 64 -38.65 38.23 4.71
C GLU A 64 -37.60 37.99 3.62
N LEU A 65 -36.58 37.17 3.96
CA LEU A 65 -35.67 36.62 3.00
C LEU A 65 -36.34 35.38 2.40
N PRO A 66 -36.54 35.34 1.07
CA PRO A 66 -36.97 34.10 0.41
C PRO A 66 -35.94 32.99 0.60
N PRO A 67 -36.33 31.72 0.43
CA PRO A 67 -35.40 30.60 0.58
C PRO A 67 -34.11 30.81 -0.22
N LEU A 68 -32.98 30.84 0.49
CA LEU A 68 -31.64 31.05 -0.06
C LEU A 68 -30.81 29.82 0.23
N ALA A 69 -30.25 29.20 -0.82
CA ALA A 69 -29.32 28.08 -0.69
C ALA A 69 -27.96 28.58 -0.17
N LEU A 70 -27.49 28.01 0.92
CA LEU A 70 -26.22 28.35 1.56
C LEU A 70 -25.11 27.48 0.97
N THR A 71 -24.20 28.07 0.20
CA THR A 71 -23.05 27.38 -0.41
C THR A 71 -21.73 27.73 0.26
N GLN A 72 -21.63 28.89 0.92
CA GLN A 72 -20.41 29.35 1.57
C GLN A 72 -20.76 30.26 2.77
N THR A 73 -19.78 30.40 3.65
CA THR A 73 -19.89 31.34 4.80
C THR A 73 -20.09 32.76 4.31
N GLN A 74 -21.13 33.42 4.81
CA GLN A 74 -21.53 34.76 4.38
C GLN A 74 -21.82 35.67 5.57
N SER A 75 -21.66 36.98 5.35
CA SER A 75 -21.98 38.03 6.31
C SER A 75 -22.69 39.17 5.61
N TRP A 76 -23.88 39.50 6.02
CA TRP A 76 -24.70 40.54 5.40
C TRP A 76 -24.99 41.68 6.40
N LYS A 77 -25.13 42.89 5.84
CA LYS A 77 -25.69 44.06 6.55
C LYS A 77 -27.14 44.24 6.12
N LEU A 78 -28.05 44.38 7.08
CA LEU A 78 -29.44 44.67 6.81
C LEU A 78 -29.63 46.16 6.61
N GLU A 79 -29.95 46.58 5.39
CA GLU A 79 -30.31 47.96 5.05
C GLU A 79 -31.80 48.09 4.88
N LEU A 80 -32.36 49.10 5.52
CA LEU A 80 -33.79 49.37 5.57
C LEU A 80 -34.04 50.82 5.14
N MET A 81 -35.11 51.05 4.36
CA MET A 81 -35.53 52.40 3.98
C MET A 81 -37.05 52.53 4.21
N ASP A 82 -37.46 53.62 4.89
CA ASP A 82 -38.87 53.92 5.12
C ASP A 82 -39.48 54.74 3.98
N ALA A 83 -40.82 54.96 4.04
CA ALA A 83 -41.54 55.74 3.05
C ALA A 83 -41.10 57.22 2.92
N ALA A 84 -40.35 57.76 3.88
CA ALA A 84 -39.79 59.09 3.86
C ALA A 84 -38.33 59.10 3.35
N GLY A 85 -37.81 57.99 2.82
CA GLY A 85 -36.45 57.84 2.30
C GLY A 85 -35.36 57.76 3.37
N ARG A 86 -35.71 57.62 4.65
CA ARG A 86 -34.75 57.51 5.74
C ARG A 86 -34.22 56.11 5.90
N GLN A 87 -32.90 55.98 6.03
CA GLN A 87 -32.21 54.72 6.24
C GLN A 87 -31.90 54.47 7.73
N ASN A 88 -31.64 53.19 8.09
CA ASN A 88 -31.21 52.82 9.43
C ASN A 88 -29.76 53.29 9.66
N LYS A 89 -29.51 54.00 10.79
CA LYS A 89 -28.18 54.53 11.15
C LYS A 89 -27.17 53.43 11.44
N ILE A 90 -27.60 52.32 12.04
CA ILE A 90 -26.78 51.14 12.35
C ILE A 90 -27.40 49.97 11.63
N ALA A 91 -26.68 49.44 10.65
CA ALA A 91 -27.07 48.24 9.91
C ALA A 91 -26.71 46.99 10.74
N PRO A 92 -27.71 46.22 11.22
CA PRO A 92 -27.45 44.97 11.88
C PRO A 92 -26.67 44.02 10.94
N ARG A 93 -25.67 43.32 11.49
CA ARG A 93 -24.91 42.32 10.75
C ARG A 93 -25.49 40.94 11.05
N ILE A 94 -25.64 40.16 10.01
CA ILE A 94 -26.08 38.75 10.05
C ILE A 94 -24.95 37.92 9.56
N GLU A 95 -24.49 36.96 10.36
CA GLU A 95 -23.37 36.08 10.10
C GLU A 95 -23.88 34.66 9.96
N VAL A 96 -23.60 34.03 8.83
CA VAL A 96 -23.96 32.62 8.53
C VAL A 96 -22.70 31.85 8.25
N SER A 97 -22.33 30.98 9.17
CA SER A 97 -21.20 30.06 8.99
C SER A 97 -21.68 28.79 8.31
N VAL A 98 -21.10 28.45 7.17
CA VAL A 98 -21.45 27.26 6.39
C VAL A 98 -20.34 26.23 6.51
N TYR A 99 -20.69 25.05 6.98
CA TYR A 99 -19.78 23.90 7.02
C TYR A 99 -19.92 23.13 5.72
N ALA A 100 -18.82 23.03 4.98
CA ALA A 100 -18.79 22.28 3.74
C ALA A 100 -18.93 20.77 4.01
N ASN A 101 -19.69 20.09 3.16
CA ASN A 101 -19.76 18.64 3.12
C ASN A 101 -18.49 18.10 2.44
N LYS A 102 -17.61 17.47 3.21
CA LYS A 102 -16.35 16.92 2.71
C LYS A 102 -16.53 15.51 2.15
N PRO A 103 -15.77 15.13 1.13
CA PRO A 103 -15.76 13.74 0.67
C PRO A 103 -15.17 12.80 1.73
N PRO A 104 -15.49 11.51 1.69
CA PRO A 104 -14.95 10.51 2.60
C PRO A 104 -13.43 10.52 2.64
N VAL A 105 -12.87 10.35 3.83
CA VAL A 105 -11.42 10.22 4.06
C VAL A 105 -11.12 8.74 4.27
N ILE A 106 -10.21 8.20 3.45
CA ILE A 106 -9.82 6.79 3.48
C ILE A 106 -8.37 6.71 3.95
N ARG A 107 -8.14 6.02 5.07
CA ARG A 107 -6.81 5.73 5.61
C ARG A 107 -6.54 4.25 5.53
N VAL A 108 -5.60 3.86 4.69
CA VAL A 108 -5.18 2.47 4.58
C VAL A 108 -4.43 2.07 5.84
N SER A 109 -4.86 0.98 6.49
CA SER A 109 -4.27 0.45 7.72
C SER A 109 -3.48 -0.85 7.49
N SER A 110 -3.74 -1.56 6.41
CA SER A 110 -2.97 -2.73 5.98
C SER A 110 -3.15 -2.94 4.48
N PRO A 111 -2.08 -3.26 3.74
CA PRO A 111 -0.66 -3.07 4.07
C PRO A 111 -0.25 -1.60 4.14
N HIS A 112 0.78 -1.27 4.91
CA HIS A 112 1.29 0.11 5.04
C HIS A 112 2.20 0.52 3.88
N GLY A 113 1.83 0.26 2.66
CA GLY A 113 2.60 0.63 1.48
C GLY A 113 2.71 -0.50 0.47
N ASP A 114 3.68 -0.37 -0.43
CA ASP A 114 3.91 -1.36 -1.46
C ASP A 114 4.55 -2.62 -0.90
N GLN A 115 4.21 -3.76 -1.49
CA GLN A 115 4.63 -5.07 -1.03
C GLN A 115 5.27 -5.89 -2.14
N GLN A 116 6.09 -6.83 -1.73
CA GLN A 116 6.51 -7.96 -2.55
C GLN A 116 5.84 -9.21 -2.00
N VAL A 117 5.05 -9.86 -2.82
CA VAL A 117 4.18 -10.98 -2.45
C VAL A 117 4.41 -12.18 -3.35
N SER A 118 4.16 -13.37 -2.80
CA SER A 118 4.22 -14.62 -3.56
C SER A 118 2.88 -14.89 -4.26
N PRO A 119 2.84 -15.60 -5.41
CA PRO A 119 1.60 -16.04 -6.04
C PRO A 119 0.68 -16.87 -5.13
N LEU A 120 1.22 -17.49 -4.08
CA LEU A 120 0.50 -18.36 -3.15
C LEU A 120 0.15 -17.64 -1.83
N GLU A 121 0.36 -16.34 -1.74
CA GLU A 121 0.17 -15.57 -0.53
C GLU A 121 -1.27 -15.05 -0.42
N GLU A 122 -1.75 -14.98 0.82
CA GLU A 122 -2.99 -14.28 1.16
C GLU A 122 -2.64 -12.90 1.71
N VAL A 123 -3.15 -11.85 1.05
CA VAL A 123 -2.89 -10.46 1.45
C VAL A 123 -4.12 -9.88 2.15
N ASP A 124 -3.91 -9.36 3.35
CA ASP A 124 -4.96 -8.73 4.14
C ASP A 124 -5.01 -7.23 3.90
N TYR A 125 -6.00 -6.79 3.15
CA TYR A 125 -6.26 -5.38 2.88
C TYR A 125 -7.22 -4.79 3.89
N ALA A 126 -6.83 -3.71 4.55
CA ALA A 126 -7.67 -3.04 5.53
C ALA A 126 -7.56 -1.51 5.42
N ALA A 127 -8.67 -0.81 5.62
CA ALA A 127 -8.73 0.63 5.64
C ALA A 127 -9.77 1.13 6.64
N GLU A 128 -9.49 2.27 7.23
CA GLU A 128 -10.43 3.08 8.00
C GLU A 128 -11.03 4.14 7.09
N ILE A 129 -12.35 4.24 7.05
CA ILE A 129 -13.09 5.17 6.21
C ILE A 129 -13.95 6.05 7.12
N GLU A 130 -13.77 7.35 7.03
CA GLU A 130 -14.49 8.35 7.82
C GLU A 130 -15.20 9.35 6.90
N ASP A 131 -16.43 9.72 7.26
CA ASP A 131 -17.25 10.73 6.60
C ASP A 131 -18.02 11.56 7.62
N ASP A 132 -18.36 12.80 7.29
CA ASP A 132 -19.02 13.72 8.22
C ASP A 132 -20.55 13.49 8.31
N PHE A 133 -21.20 12.98 7.25
CA PHE A 133 -22.66 12.81 7.20
C PHE A 133 -23.14 11.37 6.93
N GLY A 134 -22.22 10.43 6.79
CA GLY A 134 -22.52 9.02 6.60
C GLY A 134 -22.12 8.47 5.24
N LEU A 135 -21.75 7.22 5.27
CA LEU A 135 -21.11 6.52 4.15
C LEU A 135 -22.14 5.86 3.24
N GLY A 136 -21.90 5.96 1.95
CA GLY A 136 -22.51 5.16 0.91
C GLY A 136 -21.87 3.77 0.82
N ARG A 137 -21.73 3.26 -0.41
CA ARG A 137 -21.00 2.01 -0.67
C ARG A 137 -19.50 2.26 -0.55
N TYR A 138 -18.76 1.24 -0.19
CA TYR A 138 -17.30 1.27 -0.15
C TYR A 138 -16.73 -0.10 -0.52
N GLY A 139 -15.48 -0.11 -0.98
CA GLY A 139 -14.85 -1.33 -1.43
C GLY A 139 -13.37 -1.18 -1.74
N LEU A 140 -12.81 -2.29 -2.20
CA LEU A 140 -11.46 -2.43 -2.72
C LEU A 140 -11.53 -2.56 -4.24
N THR A 141 -10.64 -1.89 -4.94
CA THR A 141 -10.45 -2.10 -6.38
C THR A 141 -9.00 -2.52 -6.61
N TYR A 142 -8.80 -3.49 -7.47
CA TYR A 142 -7.47 -3.88 -7.92
C TYR A 142 -7.47 -4.16 -9.44
N ASN A 143 -6.30 -4.10 -10.04
CA ASN A 143 -6.05 -4.61 -11.36
C ASN A 143 -4.71 -5.35 -11.42
N ILE A 144 -4.56 -6.21 -12.40
CA ILE A 144 -3.33 -6.95 -12.64
C ILE A 144 -2.71 -6.39 -13.93
N ASN A 145 -1.44 -5.94 -13.85
CA ASN A 145 -0.67 -5.43 -15.00
C ASN A 145 -1.31 -4.28 -15.77
N GLY A 146 -2.06 -3.40 -15.10
CA GLY A 146 -2.78 -2.31 -15.78
C GLY A 146 -3.99 -2.77 -16.60
N GLY A 147 -4.42 -4.02 -16.43
CA GLY A 147 -5.62 -4.57 -17.08
C GLY A 147 -6.93 -4.03 -16.51
N GLU A 148 -8.01 -4.77 -16.71
CA GLU A 148 -9.34 -4.39 -16.25
C GLU A 148 -9.40 -4.26 -14.72
N MET A 149 -10.04 -3.18 -14.25
CA MET A 149 -10.24 -2.94 -12.82
C MET A 149 -11.34 -3.84 -12.27
N LYS A 150 -11.00 -4.62 -11.25
CA LYS A 150 -11.94 -5.49 -10.53
C LYS A 150 -12.33 -4.83 -9.22
N GLU A 151 -13.60 -4.53 -9.05
CA GLU A 151 -14.16 -3.94 -7.82
C GLU A 151 -14.69 -5.04 -6.89
N ILE A 152 -14.28 -4.99 -5.63
CA ILE A 152 -14.79 -5.85 -4.55
C ILE A 152 -15.59 -4.94 -3.62
N PRO A 153 -16.92 -5.00 -3.62
CA PRO A 153 -17.73 -4.24 -2.66
C PRO A 153 -17.57 -4.85 -1.26
N LEU A 154 -17.16 -4.04 -0.28
CA LEU A 154 -16.92 -4.47 1.10
C LEU A 154 -18.01 -4.04 2.06
N GLY A 155 -18.87 -3.10 1.65
CA GLY A 155 -19.97 -2.65 2.47
C GLY A 155 -21.12 -2.03 1.71
N GLN A 156 -22.30 -2.16 2.32
CA GLN A 156 -23.53 -1.52 1.88
C GLN A 156 -23.61 -0.10 2.46
N PRO A 157 -24.46 0.78 1.91
CA PRO A 157 -24.67 2.11 2.46
C PRO A 157 -24.95 2.07 3.96
N ALA A 158 -24.12 2.75 4.73
CA ALA A 158 -24.20 2.86 6.18
C ALA A 158 -24.36 4.34 6.58
N PRO A 159 -25.50 4.91 6.26
CA PRO A 159 -25.70 6.35 6.38
C PRO A 159 -25.68 6.86 7.81
N ASP A 160 -25.93 6.01 8.81
CA ASP A 160 -25.85 6.36 10.22
C ASP A 160 -24.45 6.19 10.80
N LYS A 161 -23.50 5.70 10.00
CA LYS A 161 -22.13 5.50 10.42
C LYS A 161 -21.21 6.51 9.74
N THR A 162 -20.57 7.31 10.55
CA THR A 162 -19.53 8.24 10.12
C THR A 162 -18.14 7.59 10.03
N LYS A 163 -17.99 6.37 10.57
CA LYS A 163 -16.73 5.64 10.55
C LYS A 163 -16.97 4.14 10.34
N VAL A 164 -16.25 3.54 9.42
CA VAL A 164 -16.25 2.09 9.15
C VAL A 164 -14.83 1.57 8.97
N PHE A 165 -14.64 0.27 9.25
CA PHE A 165 -13.42 -0.46 8.95
C PHE A 165 -13.72 -1.43 7.80
N ALA A 166 -13.09 -1.18 6.66
CA ALA A 166 -13.14 -2.06 5.50
C ALA A 166 -11.98 -3.06 5.59
N ARG A 167 -12.25 -4.36 5.42
CA ARG A 167 -11.21 -5.40 5.42
C ARG A 167 -11.53 -6.46 4.38
N HIS A 168 -10.51 -6.94 3.68
CA HIS A 168 -10.64 -8.02 2.70
C HIS A 168 -9.35 -8.83 2.63
N LEU A 169 -9.47 -10.15 2.75
CA LEU A 169 -8.39 -11.09 2.54
C LEU A 169 -8.42 -11.54 1.08
N LEU A 170 -7.40 -11.17 0.31
CA LEU A 170 -7.27 -11.53 -1.09
C LEU A 170 -6.28 -12.69 -1.24
N ALA A 171 -6.79 -13.86 -1.59
CA ALA A 171 -5.96 -15.03 -1.88
C ALA A 171 -5.43 -14.92 -3.31
N LEU A 172 -4.13 -14.69 -3.47
CA LEU A 172 -3.49 -14.50 -4.77
C LEU A 172 -3.49 -15.77 -5.61
N GLU A 173 -3.50 -16.94 -4.97
CA GLU A 173 -3.61 -18.24 -5.64
C GLU A 173 -4.89 -18.39 -6.49
N THR A 174 -5.95 -17.63 -6.17
CA THR A 174 -7.22 -17.65 -6.94
C THR A 174 -7.21 -16.75 -8.16
N LEU A 175 -6.16 -15.93 -8.32
CA LEU A 175 -6.07 -14.92 -9.38
C LEU A 175 -5.23 -15.36 -10.58
N ASP A 176 -4.66 -16.58 -10.56
CA ASP A 176 -3.74 -17.10 -11.59
C ASP A 176 -2.60 -16.12 -11.91
N VAL A 177 -2.06 -15.47 -10.87
CA VAL A 177 -0.97 -14.51 -11.04
C VAL A 177 0.37 -15.23 -11.18
N GLU A 178 1.19 -14.72 -12.09
CA GLU A 178 2.55 -15.23 -12.36
C GLU A 178 3.61 -14.31 -11.72
N PRO A 179 4.81 -14.82 -11.45
CA PRO A 179 5.94 -13.98 -11.06
C PRO A 179 6.18 -12.84 -12.06
N ASP A 180 6.72 -11.73 -11.56
CA ASP A 180 7.01 -10.50 -12.31
C ASP A 180 5.75 -9.77 -12.83
N GLN A 181 4.58 -10.09 -12.28
CA GLN A 181 3.37 -9.33 -12.46
C GLN A 181 3.19 -8.29 -11.34
N LEU A 182 2.34 -7.31 -11.61
CA LEU A 182 2.04 -6.21 -10.71
C LEU A 182 0.54 -6.15 -10.42
N ILE A 183 0.18 -6.14 -9.15
CA ILE A 183 -1.18 -5.83 -8.71
C ILE A 183 -1.19 -4.39 -8.22
N ASN A 184 -2.03 -3.54 -8.83
CA ASN A 184 -2.31 -2.20 -8.35
C ASN A 184 -3.63 -2.24 -7.59
N TRP A 185 -3.70 -1.59 -6.44
CA TRP A 185 -4.90 -1.61 -5.62
C TRP A 185 -5.11 -0.30 -4.87
N PHE A 186 -6.38 -0.01 -4.57
CA PHE A 186 -6.81 1.14 -3.79
C PHE A 186 -8.19 0.90 -3.20
N PHE A 187 -8.50 1.58 -2.11
CA PHE A 187 -9.85 1.62 -1.55
C PHE A 187 -10.65 2.78 -2.12
N TRP A 188 -11.95 2.62 -2.18
CA TRP A 188 -12.89 3.66 -2.55
C TRP A 188 -14.08 3.70 -1.59
N ALA A 189 -14.68 4.88 -1.45
CA ALA A 189 -15.88 5.08 -0.67
C ALA A 189 -16.78 6.12 -1.33
N GLU A 190 -18.08 5.97 -1.17
CA GLU A 190 -19.09 6.87 -1.68
C GLU A 190 -19.78 7.61 -0.53
N ASP A 191 -20.12 8.85 -0.75
CA ASP A 191 -21.04 9.65 0.06
C ASP A 191 -22.07 10.35 -0.81
N THR A 192 -22.93 11.15 -0.19
CA THR A 192 -23.87 12.01 -0.92
C THR A 192 -23.37 13.45 -0.83
N GLY A 193 -23.05 14.03 -1.97
CA GLY A 193 -22.61 15.42 -2.08
C GLY A 193 -23.68 16.45 -1.70
N PRO A 194 -23.32 17.74 -1.60
CA PRO A 194 -24.26 18.81 -1.28
C PRO A 194 -25.34 19.03 -2.36
N ASP A 195 -25.08 18.57 -3.58
CA ASP A 195 -26.01 18.56 -4.71
C ASP A 195 -26.98 17.35 -4.70
N GLY A 196 -26.86 16.46 -3.72
CA GLY A 196 -27.63 15.23 -3.60
C GLY A 196 -27.14 14.10 -4.51
N GLN A 197 -26.05 14.31 -5.27
CA GLN A 197 -25.45 13.27 -6.10
C GLN A 197 -24.45 12.43 -5.29
N SER A 198 -24.37 11.14 -5.64
CA SER A 198 -23.31 10.28 -5.09
C SER A 198 -21.97 10.70 -5.67
N ARG A 199 -20.98 10.90 -4.81
CA ARG A 199 -19.60 11.14 -5.20
C ARG A 199 -18.71 10.06 -4.60
N ARG A 200 -17.61 9.74 -5.28
CA ARG A 200 -16.70 8.68 -4.89
C ARG A 200 -15.31 9.27 -4.58
N ALA A 201 -14.83 8.97 -3.39
CA ALA A 201 -13.46 9.25 -2.97
C ALA A 201 -12.60 7.99 -3.09
N TYR A 202 -11.27 8.18 -3.25
CA TYR A 202 -10.30 7.10 -3.42
C TYR A 202 -9.13 7.28 -2.47
N SER A 203 -8.55 6.18 -2.00
CA SER A 203 -7.28 6.17 -1.28
C SER A 203 -6.11 6.46 -2.23
N ASP A 204 -4.91 6.53 -1.72
CA ASP A 204 -3.71 6.40 -2.53
C ASP A 204 -3.68 5.03 -3.20
N MET A 205 -2.97 4.92 -4.34
CA MET A 205 -2.75 3.66 -5.05
C MET A 205 -1.48 3.02 -4.52
N PHE A 206 -1.53 1.72 -4.31
CA PHE A 206 -0.42 0.91 -3.83
C PHE A 206 -0.16 -0.24 -4.79
N PHE A 207 1.03 -0.83 -4.67
CA PHE A 207 1.52 -1.86 -5.54
C PHE A 207 1.86 -3.12 -4.75
N ALA A 208 1.47 -4.28 -5.29
CA ALA A 208 1.96 -5.58 -4.85
C ALA A 208 2.70 -6.24 -6.01
N GLU A 209 4.02 -6.34 -5.90
CA GLU A 209 4.88 -6.97 -6.89
C GLU A 209 4.88 -8.48 -6.65
N ILE A 210 4.47 -9.25 -7.65
CA ILE A 210 4.49 -10.70 -7.57
C ILE A 210 5.92 -11.19 -7.79
N ARG A 211 6.52 -11.79 -6.77
CA ARG A 211 7.88 -12.33 -6.84
C ARG A 211 7.87 -13.84 -6.65
N PRO A 212 8.79 -14.56 -7.32
CA PRO A 212 8.98 -15.98 -7.03
C PRO A 212 9.26 -16.18 -5.54
N PHE A 213 8.68 -17.22 -4.94
CA PHE A 213 8.86 -17.55 -3.53
C PHE A 213 10.35 -17.60 -3.11
N GLU A 214 11.21 -18.11 -3.96
CA GLU A 214 12.66 -18.16 -3.73
C GLU A 214 13.32 -16.78 -3.61
N GLN A 215 12.82 -15.74 -4.28
CA GLN A 215 13.42 -14.40 -4.25
C GLN A 215 13.05 -13.66 -2.97
N ILE A 216 11.83 -13.82 -2.48
CA ILE A 216 11.35 -13.19 -1.23
C ILE A 216 12.23 -13.63 -0.05
N PHE A 217 12.66 -14.90 -0.05
CA PHE A 217 13.48 -15.45 1.03
C PHE A 217 14.99 -15.17 0.91
N ARG A 218 15.51 -14.84 -0.29
CA ARG A 218 16.95 -14.64 -0.54
C ARG A 218 17.42 -13.18 -0.53
N GLN A 219 16.52 -12.23 -0.67
CA GLN A 219 16.86 -10.80 -0.71
C GLN A 219 17.47 -10.28 0.62
N GLY A 220 17.34 -11.06 1.71
CA GLY A 220 17.98 -10.78 3.00
C GLY A 220 19.50 -10.98 3.04
N ASP A 221 20.02 -11.88 2.22
CA ASP A 221 21.44 -12.25 2.28
C ASP A 221 22.38 -11.32 1.50
N SER A 222 21.86 -10.59 0.50
CA SER A 222 22.68 -9.76 -0.39
C SER A 222 22.94 -8.34 0.12
N SER A 223 22.16 -7.84 1.06
CA SER A 223 22.25 -6.45 1.54
C SER A 223 23.47 -6.17 2.42
N GLN A 224 24.06 -7.17 3.05
CA GLN A 224 25.21 -7.01 3.93
C GLN A 224 26.59 -7.04 3.22
N GLN A 225 26.65 -7.64 2.03
CA GLN A 225 27.90 -7.75 1.25
C GLN A 225 28.09 -6.60 0.24
N GLN A 226 27.03 -5.87 -0.11
CA GLN A 226 27.10 -4.78 -1.10
C GLN A 226 27.56 -3.43 -0.53
N GLN A 227 27.60 -3.24 0.78
CA GLN A 227 28.02 -1.97 1.40
C GLN A 227 29.52 -1.69 1.37
N GLN A 228 30.38 -2.64 0.98
CA GLN A 228 31.83 -2.46 0.96
C GLN A 228 32.46 -2.24 -0.43
N GLN A 229 31.70 -2.23 -1.52
CA GLN A 229 32.23 -2.04 -2.89
C GLN A 229 31.60 -0.89 -3.69
N GLN A 230 30.94 0.08 -3.05
CA GLN A 230 30.41 1.26 -3.74
C GLN A 230 31.46 2.38 -3.83
N GLN A 231 32.44 2.20 -4.69
CA GLN A 231 33.10 3.32 -5.37
C GLN A 231 33.41 2.93 -6.83
N GLN A 232 32.76 3.69 -7.74
CA GLN A 232 32.99 3.76 -9.18
C GLN A 232 32.35 2.70 -10.07
N GLN A 233 31.41 3.17 -10.82
CA GLN A 233 30.66 2.76 -12.01
C GLN A 233 29.22 2.39 -11.70
N GLN A 234 28.30 3.27 -12.20
CA GLN A 234 26.86 2.98 -12.25
C GLN A 234 26.65 1.71 -13.07
N SER A 235 26.39 0.61 -12.37
CA SER A 235 26.06 -0.67 -13.02
C SER A 235 24.70 -0.54 -13.77
N PRO A 236 24.47 -1.25 -14.87
CA PRO A 236 23.19 -1.25 -15.57
C PRO A 236 21.99 -1.48 -14.64
N ASN A 237 22.10 -2.36 -13.67
CA ASN A 237 21.07 -2.64 -12.66
C ASN A 237 20.65 -1.39 -11.87
N GLN A 238 21.57 -0.49 -11.54
CA GLN A 238 21.26 0.72 -10.80
C GLN A 238 20.45 1.72 -11.64
N GLN A 239 20.71 1.80 -12.95
CA GLN A 239 19.95 2.64 -13.87
C GLN A 239 18.51 2.13 -14.04
N THR A 240 18.33 0.81 -14.10
CA THR A 240 17.01 0.18 -14.15
C THR A 240 16.22 0.42 -12.85
N GLU A 241 16.85 0.29 -11.68
CA GLU A 241 16.20 0.58 -10.39
C GLU A 241 15.77 2.05 -10.26
N ASP A 242 16.61 2.98 -10.69
CA ASP A 242 16.29 4.41 -10.65
C ASP A 242 15.13 4.75 -11.60
N LEU A 243 15.06 4.08 -12.75
CA LEU A 243 13.97 4.24 -13.69
C LEU A 243 12.65 3.65 -13.16
N ILE A 244 12.71 2.52 -12.47
CA ILE A 244 11.58 1.91 -11.76
C ILE A 244 11.02 2.88 -10.71
N LYS A 245 11.88 3.47 -9.87
CA LYS A 245 11.47 4.45 -8.86
C LYS A 245 10.82 5.68 -9.49
N LEU A 246 11.40 6.21 -10.57
CA LEU A 246 10.87 7.35 -11.28
C LEU A 246 9.50 7.04 -11.90
N GLN A 247 9.35 5.90 -12.57
CA GLN A 247 8.06 5.50 -13.16
C GLN A 247 6.97 5.34 -12.10
N LYS A 248 7.29 4.78 -10.94
CA LYS A 248 6.37 4.66 -9.81
C LYS A 248 5.92 6.02 -9.27
N GLN A 249 6.84 6.99 -9.17
CA GLN A 249 6.49 8.35 -8.76
C GLN A 249 5.53 9.01 -9.75
N ILE A 250 5.72 8.79 -11.05
CA ILE A 250 4.84 9.31 -12.10
C ILE A 250 3.44 8.69 -11.97
N ILE A 251 3.33 7.37 -11.83
CA ILE A 251 2.04 6.68 -11.62
C ILE A 251 1.28 7.28 -10.43
N ASN A 252 1.96 7.45 -9.30
CA ASN A 252 1.36 8.03 -8.11
C ASN A 252 0.91 9.48 -8.32
N ALA A 253 1.69 10.26 -9.06
CA ALA A 253 1.35 11.65 -9.36
C ALA A 253 0.16 11.73 -10.34
N THR A 254 0.11 10.87 -11.37
CA THR A 254 -1.03 10.75 -12.30
C THR A 254 -2.30 10.33 -11.54
N TRP A 255 -2.19 9.38 -10.61
CA TRP A 255 -3.30 8.96 -9.75
C TRP A 255 -3.80 10.10 -8.86
N LYS A 256 -2.88 10.86 -8.23
CA LYS A 256 -3.24 12.02 -7.42
C LYS A 256 -3.95 13.10 -8.25
N LEU A 257 -3.47 13.36 -9.46
CA LEU A 257 -4.08 14.33 -10.37
C LEU A 257 -5.50 13.91 -10.76
N ARG A 258 -5.73 12.63 -11.03
CA ARG A 258 -7.07 12.09 -11.28
C ARG A 258 -8.04 12.33 -10.11
N ARG A 259 -7.55 12.21 -8.87
CA ARG A 259 -8.34 12.48 -7.65
C ARG A 259 -8.65 13.97 -7.45
N GLN A 260 -7.82 14.85 -8.00
CA GLN A 260 -7.93 16.30 -7.84
C GLN A 260 -7.90 17.02 -9.20
N PRO A 261 -8.95 16.87 -10.03
CA PRO A 261 -8.95 17.40 -11.39
C PRO A 261 -8.89 18.94 -11.46
N ALA A 262 -9.13 19.64 -10.37
CA ALA A 262 -9.05 21.09 -10.31
C ALA A 262 -7.64 21.65 -10.63
N THR A 263 -6.58 20.87 -10.44
CA THR A 263 -5.19 21.24 -10.73
C THR A 263 -4.69 20.71 -12.08
N LEU A 264 -5.54 20.08 -12.87
CA LEU A 264 -5.19 19.39 -14.11
C LEU A 264 -4.35 20.27 -15.07
N ALA A 265 -4.83 21.46 -15.37
CA ALA A 265 -4.17 22.37 -16.31
C ALA A 265 -2.75 22.78 -15.88
N LYS A 266 -2.48 22.77 -14.56
CA LYS A 266 -1.18 23.14 -14.00
C LYS A 266 -0.25 21.94 -13.87
N ASP A 267 -0.76 20.80 -13.42
CA ASP A 267 0.05 19.65 -13.00
C ASP A 267 0.27 18.64 -14.13
N ALA A 268 -0.66 18.53 -15.10
CA ALA A 268 -0.52 17.61 -16.23
C ALA A 268 0.75 17.89 -17.10
N PRO A 269 1.12 19.14 -17.42
CA PRO A 269 2.37 19.41 -18.15
C PRO A 269 3.61 18.90 -17.41
N ILE A 270 3.64 18.98 -16.07
CA ILE A 270 4.75 18.49 -15.24
C ILE A 270 4.87 16.97 -15.35
N LEU A 271 3.73 16.27 -15.41
CA LEU A 271 3.72 14.81 -15.59
C LEU A 271 4.22 14.42 -16.99
N VAL A 272 3.85 15.17 -18.04
CA VAL A 272 4.37 14.97 -19.41
C VAL A 272 5.89 15.11 -19.42
N GLU A 273 6.43 16.16 -18.77
CA GLU A 273 7.87 16.38 -18.66
C GLU A 273 8.56 15.22 -17.92
N GLY A 274 8.04 14.81 -16.76
CA GLY A 274 8.57 13.68 -15.98
C GLY A 274 8.55 12.35 -16.76
N GLN A 275 7.45 12.07 -17.48
CA GLN A 275 7.35 10.84 -18.29
C GLN A 275 8.28 10.91 -19.52
N THR A 276 8.51 12.09 -20.09
CA THR A 276 9.46 12.29 -21.19
C THR A 276 10.91 12.10 -20.72
N GLU A 277 11.23 12.53 -19.50
CA GLU A 277 12.53 12.27 -18.88
C GLU A 277 12.74 10.76 -18.67
N ALA A 278 11.73 10.06 -18.13
CA ALA A 278 11.77 8.61 -17.97
C ALA A 278 11.98 7.88 -19.31
N LEU A 279 11.26 8.29 -20.36
CA LEU A 279 11.39 7.77 -21.71
C LEU A 279 12.82 7.99 -22.27
N THR A 280 13.40 9.15 -22.04
CA THR A 280 14.77 9.46 -22.47
C THR A 280 15.79 8.55 -21.80
N LYS A 281 15.64 8.30 -20.49
CA LYS A 281 16.47 7.35 -19.73
C LYS A 281 16.30 5.91 -20.24
N ALA A 282 15.07 5.50 -20.56
CA ALA A 282 14.79 4.18 -21.14
C ALA A 282 15.46 3.99 -22.52
N ARG A 283 15.46 5.02 -23.38
CA ARG A 283 16.15 5.00 -24.67
C ARG A 283 17.67 4.90 -24.53
N VAL A 284 18.25 5.59 -23.54
CA VAL A 284 19.68 5.47 -23.22
C VAL A 284 20.04 4.05 -22.75
N LEU A 285 19.15 3.40 -21.99
CA LEU A 285 19.32 1.98 -21.62
C LEU A 285 19.25 1.06 -22.85
N LEU A 286 18.35 1.35 -23.80
CA LEU A 286 18.22 0.59 -25.06
C LEU A 286 19.50 0.65 -25.88
N ASP A 287 20.10 1.83 -26.03
CA ASP A 287 21.33 2.03 -26.79
C ASP A 287 22.56 1.33 -26.17
N LYS A 288 22.55 1.12 -24.85
CA LYS A 288 23.62 0.46 -24.10
C LYS A 288 23.45 -1.04 -23.98
N SER A 289 22.23 -1.55 -24.25
CA SER A 289 21.93 -2.97 -24.08
C SER A 289 22.58 -3.81 -25.17
N SER A 290 23.31 -4.84 -24.74
CA SER A 290 23.94 -5.84 -25.64
C SER A 290 23.27 -7.22 -25.58
N ASP A 291 22.36 -7.42 -24.62
CA ASP A 291 21.61 -8.67 -24.47
C ASP A 291 20.28 -8.58 -25.24
N GLU A 292 20.02 -9.60 -26.07
CA GLU A 292 18.84 -9.64 -26.95
C GLU A 292 17.52 -9.61 -26.17
N LYS A 293 17.42 -10.37 -25.07
CA LYS A 293 16.22 -10.41 -24.22
C LYS A 293 16.02 -9.12 -23.43
N ALA A 294 17.09 -8.57 -22.86
CA ALA A 294 17.03 -7.27 -22.22
C ALA A 294 16.59 -6.18 -23.21
N THR A 295 17.12 -6.21 -24.44
CA THR A 295 16.73 -5.30 -25.51
C THR A 295 15.24 -5.41 -25.85
N GLU A 296 14.68 -6.60 -25.89
CA GLU A 296 13.24 -6.82 -26.10
C GLU A 296 12.39 -6.19 -24.98
N HIS A 297 12.76 -6.43 -23.72
CA HIS A 297 12.07 -5.82 -22.58
C HIS A 297 12.17 -4.30 -22.59
N ILE A 298 13.35 -3.72 -22.89
CA ILE A 298 13.53 -2.26 -22.95
C ILE A 298 12.72 -1.67 -24.11
N LYS A 299 12.62 -2.32 -25.26
CA LYS A 299 11.75 -1.87 -26.37
C LYS A 299 10.28 -1.82 -25.93
N ALA A 300 9.81 -2.81 -25.17
CA ALA A 300 8.46 -2.80 -24.62
C ALA A 300 8.27 -1.62 -23.63
N VAL A 301 9.25 -1.37 -22.74
CA VAL A 301 9.25 -0.19 -21.86
C VAL A 301 9.12 1.10 -22.64
N VAL A 302 9.96 1.32 -23.66
CA VAL A 302 9.95 2.52 -24.51
C VAL A 302 8.58 2.69 -25.18
N ALA A 303 8.02 1.63 -25.76
CA ALA A 303 6.73 1.68 -26.43
C ALA A 303 5.57 2.02 -25.47
N HIS A 304 5.60 1.50 -24.23
CA HIS A 304 4.60 1.84 -23.22
C HIS A 304 4.77 3.28 -22.71
N MET A 305 6.01 3.75 -22.49
CA MET A 305 6.29 5.12 -22.08
C MET A 305 5.91 6.13 -23.15
N GLU A 306 6.12 5.83 -24.44
CA GLU A 306 5.66 6.67 -25.56
C GLU A 306 4.14 6.82 -25.56
N ARG A 307 3.40 5.72 -25.35
CA ARG A 307 1.94 5.78 -25.19
C ARG A 307 1.55 6.63 -23.98
N ALA A 308 2.24 6.47 -22.86
CA ALA A 308 1.97 7.25 -21.65
C ALA A 308 2.18 8.75 -21.90
N VAL A 309 3.27 9.16 -22.55
CA VAL A 309 3.52 10.57 -22.95
C VAL A 309 2.40 11.11 -23.83
N ASN A 310 1.96 10.35 -24.85
CA ASN A 310 0.87 10.76 -25.73
C ASN A 310 -0.43 10.95 -24.97
N GLN A 311 -0.80 10.00 -24.11
CA GLN A 311 -2.04 10.06 -23.32
C GLN A 311 -1.98 11.16 -22.25
N LEU A 312 -0.83 11.39 -21.61
CA LEU A 312 -0.65 12.50 -20.67
C LEU A 312 -0.73 13.86 -21.39
N THR A 313 -0.22 13.94 -22.62
CA THR A 313 -0.33 15.16 -23.43
C THR A 313 -1.81 15.44 -23.77
N GLU A 314 -2.57 14.43 -24.13
CA GLU A 314 -4.01 14.52 -24.35
C GLU A 314 -4.75 14.90 -23.05
N ALA A 315 -4.31 14.36 -21.91
CA ALA A 315 -4.86 14.64 -20.60
C ALA A 315 -4.71 16.10 -20.17
N THR A 316 -3.78 16.88 -20.75
CA THR A 316 -3.68 18.33 -20.50
C THR A 316 -4.94 19.09 -20.93
N GLN A 317 -5.70 18.53 -21.85
CA GLN A 317 -6.93 19.11 -22.38
C GLN A 317 -8.17 18.36 -21.92
N GLU A 318 -8.09 17.04 -21.77
CA GLU A 318 -9.22 16.18 -21.43
C GLU A 318 -8.86 15.20 -20.29
N ALA A 319 -9.51 15.37 -19.13
CA ALA A 319 -9.25 14.56 -17.95
C ALA A 319 -9.52 13.05 -18.16
N ALA A 320 -10.37 12.68 -19.12
CA ALA A 320 -10.66 11.30 -19.46
C ALA A 320 -9.42 10.52 -19.92
N ALA A 321 -8.43 11.20 -20.53
CA ALA A 321 -7.18 10.59 -20.98
C ALA A 321 -6.23 10.17 -19.84
N LEU A 322 -6.47 10.61 -18.59
CA LEU A 322 -5.67 10.19 -17.43
C LEU A 322 -5.76 8.67 -17.16
N MET A 323 -6.89 8.04 -17.43
CA MET A 323 -7.02 6.59 -17.21
C MET A 323 -6.22 5.75 -18.22
N PRO A 324 -6.33 6.00 -19.54
CA PRO A 324 -5.43 5.40 -20.52
C PRO A 324 -3.95 5.68 -20.25
N ALA A 325 -3.60 6.91 -19.82
CA ALA A 325 -2.23 7.26 -19.43
C ALA A 325 -1.74 6.38 -18.28
N LEU A 326 -2.52 6.28 -17.20
CA LEU A 326 -2.22 5.45 -16.04
C LEU A 326 -2.01 3.98 -16.43
N ALA A 327 -2.85 3.43 -17.31
CA ALA A 327 -2.70 2.05 -17.79
C ALA A 327 -1.39 1.86 -18.58
N ALA A 328 -1.01 2.83 -19.41
CA ALA A 328 0.25 2.80 -20.15
C ALA A 328 1.47 2.93 -19.22
N GLU A 329 1.40 3.78 -18.20
CA GLU A 329 2.43 3.94 -17.17
C GLU A 329 2.62 2.64 -16.35
N GLN A 330 1.54 1.97 -15.97
CA GLN A 330 1.56 0.69 -15.26
C GLN A 330 2.15 -0.42 -16.14
N ALA A 331 1.83 -0.46 -17.43
CA ALA A 331 2.42 -1.41 -18.37
C ALA A 331 3.93 -1.15 -18.57
N ALA A 332 4.37 0.11 -18.58
CA ALA A 332 5.79 0.48 -18.60
C ALA A 332 6.50 0.00 -17.33
N TYR A 333 5.88 0.22 -16.16
CA TYR A 333 6.41 -0.23 -14.87
C TYR A 333 6.56 -1.75 -14.81
N GLN A 334 5.55 -2.51 -15.26
CA GLN A 334 5.62 -3.96 -15.34
C GLN A 334 6.76 -4.43 -16.26
N SER A 335 6.92 -3.78 -17.43
CA SER A 335 8.00 -4.14 -18.36
C SER A 335 9.38 -3.86 -17.75
N LEU A 336 9.52 -2.83 -16.91
CA LEU A 336 10.72 -2.54 -16.13
C LEU A 336 11.00 -3.61 -15.07
N LEU A 337 9.97 -4.11 -14.40
CA LEU A 337 10.12 -5.21 -13.42
C LEU A 337 10.61 -6.50 -14.11
N ARG A 338 10.10 -6.82 -15.30
CA ARG A 338 10.56 -7.96 -16.10
C ARG A 338 12.02 -7.79 -16.53
N LEU A 339 12.41 -6.58 -16.93
CA LEU A 339 13.81 -6.26 -17.23
C LEU A 339 14.70 -6.49 -16.00
N GLN A 340 14.31 -5.98 -14.85
CA GLN A 340 15.04 -6.16 -13.59
C GLN A 340 15.18 -7.66 -13.23
N ALA A 341 14.10 -8.43 -13.37
CA ALA A 341 14.13 -9.87 -13.11
C ALA A 341 15.09 -10.61 -14.05
N HIS A 342 15.11 -10.24 -15.33
CA HIS A 342 16.05 -10.78 -16.31
C HIS A 342 17.52 -10.41 -15.98
N GLU A 343 17.81 -9.16 -15.68
CA GLU A 343 19.14 -8.69 -15.27
C GLU A 343 19.64 -9.43 -14.01
N PHE A 344 18.74 -9.68 -13.06
CA PHE A 344 19.06 -10.48 -11.87
C PHE A 344 19.39 -11.94 -12.21
N GLN A 345 18.66 -12.57 -13.14
CA GLN A 345 18.95 -13.93 -13.60
C GLN A 345 20.32 -14.03 -14.30
N VAL A 346 20.64 -13.05 -15.15
CA VAL A 346 21.92 -13.01 -15.87
C VAL A 346 23.09 -12.83 -14.90
N SER A 347 22.98 -11.88 -13.96
CA SER A 347 24.03 -11.66 -12.95
C SER A 347 24.26 -12.89 -12.08
N ARG A 348 23.20 -13.64 -11.74
CA ARG A 348 23.27 -14.89 -10.98
C ARG A 348 23.94 -16.02 -11.78
N GLN A 349 23.67 -16.15 -13.08
CA GLN A 349 24.35 -17.12 -13.94
C GLN A 349 25.85 -16.83 -14.06
N GLN A 350 26.23 -15.58 -14.21
CA GLN A 350 27.64 -15.17 -14.24
C GLN A 350 28.35 -15.47 -12.91
N GLN A 351 27.69 -15.24 -11.78
CA GLN A 351 28.24 -15.53 -10.47
C GLN A 351 28.36 -17.05 -10.21
N GLN A 352 27.44 -17.87 -10.72
CA GLN A 352 27.54 -19.33 -10.66
C GLN A 352 28.64 -19.88 -11.58
N GLN A 353 28.85 -19.31 -12.76
CA GLN A 353 29.94 -19.70 -13.64
C GLN A 353 31.32 -19.32 -13.06
N SER A 354 31.45 -18.13 -12.47
CA SER A 354 32.70 -17.72 -11.81
C SER A 354 33.01 -18.57 -10.57
N SER A 355 32.01 -18.95 -9.79
CA SER A 355 32.18 -19.86 -8.65
C SER A 355 32.48 -21.31 -9.07
N GLN A 356 31.96 -21.80 -10.19
CA GLN A 356 32.31 -23.11 -10.76
C GLN A 356 33.73 -23.11 -11.31
N GLN A 357 34.23 -22.05 -11.93
CA GLN A 357 35.62 -21.96 -12.37
C GLN A 357 36.59 -21.90 -11.18
N GLN A 358 36.24 -21.21 -10.09
CA GLN A 358 37.01 -21.21 -8.86
C GLN A 358 36.95 -22.55 -8.13
N GLN A 359 35.82 -23.26 -8.17
CA GLN A 359 35.68 -24.61 -7.62
C GLN A 359 36.41 -25.66 -8.46
N GLN A 360 36.49 -25.54 -9.80
CA GLN A 360 37.30 -26.41 -10.62
C GLN A 360 38.81 -26.26 -10.37
N GLN A 361 39.29 -25.02 -10.11
CA GLN A 361 40.69 -24.81 -9.72
C GLN A 361 40.98 -25.28 -8.28
N SER A 362 40.04 -25.19 -7.35
CA SER A 362 40.18 -25.73 -6.00
C SER A 362 40.00 -27.28 -5.99
N ASN A 363 39.13 -27.84 -6.80
CA ASN A 363 38.96 -29.29 -6.91
C ASN A 363 40.14 -29.99 -7.60
N GLN A 364 40.83 -29.37 -8.57
CA GLN A 364 42.10 -29.92 -9.09
C GLN A 364 43.19 -29.95 -8.06
N ARG A 365 43.24 -28.97 -7.12
CA ARG A 365 44.15 -29.01 -5.98
C ARG A 365 43.72 -30.00 -4.89
N ALA A 366 42.43 -30.20 -4.69
CA ALA A 366 41.87 -31.15 -3.71
C ALA A 366 41.91 -32.61 -4.23
N GLN A 367 41.73 -32.86 -5.54
CA GLN A 367 41.90 -34.19 -6.14
C GLN A 367 43.33 -34.71 -6.07
N SER A 368 44.33 -33.84 -6.26
CA SER A 368 45.74 -34.24 -6.05
C SER A 368 46.09 -34.55 -4.59
N GLN A 369 45.28 -34.12 -3.62
CA GLN A 369 45.38 -34.48 -2.21
C GLN A 369 44.51 -35.68 -1.80
N LEU A 370 43.41 -35.96 -2.54
CA LEU A 370 42.52 -37.10 -2.28
C LEU A 370 43.04 -38.40 -2.90
N ASP A 371 43.80 -38.37 -3.99
CA ASP A 371 44.48 -39.53 -4.54
C ASP A 371 45.56 -40.14 -3.60
N GLN A 372 45.90 -39.45 -2.51
CA GLN A 372 46.73 -39.97 -1.43
C GLN A 372 45.96 -40.58 -0.25
N LEU A 373 44.61 -40.60 -0.27
CA LEU A 373 43.79 -41.03 0.88
C LEU A 373 42.74 -42.09 0.53
N ASP A 374 42.86 -42.77 -0.61
CA ASP A 374 41.94 -43.86 -0.91
C ASP A 374 42.47 -45.16 -0.31
N LEU A 375 41.77 -45.64 0.70
CA LEU A 375 41.56 -47.05 1.07
C LEU A 375 40.78 -47.17 2.40
N ARG A 376 39.61 -47.82 2.27
CA ARG A 376 38.74 -48.42 3.29
C ARG A 376 37.54 -47.62 3.78
N LYS A 377 36.35 -48.02 3.26
CA LYS A 377 35.39 -48.88 3.98
C LYS A 377 34.22 -49.32 3.11
N GLN A 378 34.02 -50.61 3.11
CA GLN A 378 32.86 -51.30 2.62
C GLN A 378 31.64 -51.14 3.55
N GLU A 379 30.49 -51.13 2.90
CA GLU A 379 29.18 -51.72 3.26
C GLU A 379 28.55 -51.41 4.60
N ASP A 380 27.38 -50.75 4.52
CA ASP A 380 26.19 -51.25 5.23
C ASP A 380 24.92 -50.86 4.46
N ARG A 381 24.23 -51.90 3.96
CA ARG A 381 22.86 -51.85 3.42
C ARG A 381 21.89 -51.72 4.56
N TYR A 382 21.06 -50.67 4.55
CA TYR A 382 19.74 -50.69 5.18
C TYR A 382 18.69 -50.21 4.21
N GLU A 383 17.84 -51.14 3.80
CA GLU A 383 16.56 -50.89 3.17
C GLU A 383 15.66 -50.19 4.19
N THR A 384 15.28 -48.97 3.94
CA THR A 384 14.15 -48.35 4.60
C THR A 384 13.04 -48.17 3.58
N GLU A 385 11.93 -48.86 3.81
CA GLU A 385 10.67 -48.65 3.11
C GLU A 385 10.31 -47.15 3.14
N ARG A 386 10.28 -46.53 1.96
CA ARG A 386 9.82 -45.16 1.79
C ARG A 386 8.30 -45.14 1.69
N GLN A 387 7.66 -44.86 2.81
CA GLN A 387 6.29 -44.33 2.78
C GLN A 387 6.32 -42.98 2.05
N ALA A 388 5.46 -42.84 1.04
CA ALA A 388 5.25 -41.57 0.35
C ALA A 388 4.87 -40.50 1.40
N ARG A 389 5.79 -39.58 1.71
CA ARG A 389 5.53 -38.45 2.59
C ARG A 389 4.55 -37.52 1.89
N LYS A 390 3.39 -37.34 2.50
CA LYS A 390 2.48 -36.26 2.18
C LYS A 390 3.23 -34.95 2.33
N LEU A 391 3.16 -34.11 1.29
CA LEU A 391 3.67 -32.76 1.30
C LEU A 391 3.06 -31.96 2.46
N GLU A 392 3.94 -31.19 3.11
CA GLU A 392 3.68 -30.16 4.12
C GLU A 392 3.44 -30.66 5.53
N GLU A 393 4.52 -30.70 6.29
CA GLU A 393 4.43 -30.81 7.73
C GLU A 393 3.78 -29.53 8.31
N PRO A 394 2.80 -29.66 9.21
CA PRO A 394 2.13 -28.52 9.85
C PRO A 394 3.11 -27.56 10.57
N LYS A 395 4.30 -28.02 10.90
CA LYS A 395 5.39 -27.23 11.51
C LYS A 395 5.91 -26.11 10.62
N GLN A 396 6.08 -26.33 9.32
CA GLN A 396 6.61 -25.32 8.40
C GLN A 396 5.62 -24.17 8.20
N ARG A 397 4.33 -24.47 8.13
CA ARG A 397 3.28 -23.44 8.04
C ARG A 397 3.26 -22.55 9.29
N GLU A 398 3.39 -23.13 10.48
CA GLU A 398 3.45 -22.36 11.73
C GLU A 398 4.73 -21.49 11.80
N GLN A 399 5.88 -21.97 11.36
CA GLN A 399 7.13 -21.18 11.30
C GLN A 399 7.00 -19.99 10.36
N LEU A 400 6.40 -20.19 9.18
CA LEU A 400 6.15 -19.12 8.22
C LEU A 400 5.15 -18.08 8.77
N GLN A 401 4.11 -18.52 9.49
CA GLN A 401 3.17 -17.60 10.13
C GLN A 401 3.83 -16.79 11.24
N VAL A 402 4.69 -17.41 12.04
CA VAL A 402 5.49 -16.71 13.06
C VAL A 402 6.41 -15.67 12.42
N LEU A 403 7.07 -16.02 11.32
CA LEU A 403 7.95 -15.10 10.57
C LEU A 403 7.19 -13.91 9.99
N SER A 404 6.02 -14.16 9.39
CA SER A 404 5.16 -13.09 8.86
C SER A 404 4.73 -12.11 9.96
N ARG A 405 4.29 -12.63 11.10
CA ARG A 405 3.88 -11.79 12.24
C ARG A 405 5.03 -11.02 12.89
N LEU A 406 6.22 -11.62 12.97
CA LEU A 406 7.43 -10.92 13.41
C LEU A 406 7.79 -9.75 12.48
N ARG A 407 7.65 -9.96 11.17
CA ARG A 407 7.88 -8.92 10.18
C ARG A 407 6.91 -7.75 10.37
N ASP A 408 5.62 -8.04 10.52
CA ASP A 408 4.58 -7.02 10.72
C ASP A 408 4.80 -6.23 12.01
N LEU A 409 5.15 -6.91 13.10
CA LEU A 409 5.47 -6.28 14.37
C LEU A 409 6.71 -5.39 14.28
N ALA A 410 7.78 -5.86 13.62
CA ALA A 410 9.01 -5.07 13.43
C ALA A 410 8.74 -3.80 12.61
N GLN A 411 7.91 -3.89 11.57
CA GLN A 411 7.53 -2.74 10.75
C GLN A 411 6.70 -1.73 11.54
N ARG A 412 5.65 -2.18 12.23
CA ARG A 412 4.82 -1.29 13.06
C ARG A 412 5.62 -0.62 14.17
N GLN A 413 6.56 -1.35 14.76
CA GLN A 413 7.44 -0.78 15.79
C GLN A 413 8.40 0.27 15.21
N GLN A 414 8.84 0.09 13.97
CA GLN A 414 9.63 1.09 13.25
C GLN A 414 8.81 2.35 13.00
N ASP A 415 7.61 2.22 12.46
CA ASP A 415 6.72 3.35 12.15
C ASP A 415 6.38 4.14 13.43
N LEU A 416 6.13 3.43 14.53
CA LEU A 416 5.89 4.06 15.83
C LEU A 416 7.11 4.85 16.33
N ASN A 417 8.33 4.31 16.13
CA ASN A 417 9.57 5.00 16.50
C ASN A 417 9.82 6.26 15.67
N GLU A 418 9.51 6.24 14.37
CA GLU A 418 9.62 7.40 13.51
C GLU A 418 8.65 8.49 13.95
N ASN A 419 7.39 8.13 14.20
CA ASN A 419 6.37 9.05 14.72
C ASN A 419 6.75 9.62 16.10
N LEU A 420 7.34 8.83 16.98
CA LEU A 420 7.82 9.32 18.29
C LEU A 420 8.95 10.34 18.16
N LYS A 421 9.90 10.12 17.24
CA LYS A 421 11.00 11.06 16.96
C LYS A 421 10.47 12.37 16.39
N GLU A 422 9.52 12.30 15.46
CA GLU A 422 8.86 13.48 14.93
C GLU A 422 8.12 14.26 16.03
N LEU A 423 7.42 13.54 16.90
CA LEU A 423 6.69 14.13 18.01
C LEU A 423 7.61 14.78 19.04
N GLU A 424 8.77 14.17 19.33
CA GLU A 424 9.78 14.77 20.20
C GLU A 424 10.35 16.06 19.60
N SER A 425 10.63 16.07 18.31
CA SER A 425 11.12 17.26 17.61
C SER A 425 10.06 18.37 17.59
N ALA A 426 8.80 18.01 17.34
CA ALA A 426 7.67 18.93 17.38
C ALA A 426 7.44 19.50 18.79
N LEU A 427 7.60 18.68 19.84
CA LEU A 427 7.47 19.13 21.23
C LEU A 427 8.55 20.16 21.62
N ARG A 428 9.79 19.96 21.13
CA ARG A 428 10.88 20.92 21.34
C ARG A 428 10.65 22.24 20.60
N ALA A 429 9.94 22.22 19.46
CA ALA A 429 9.63 23.39 18.66
C ALA A 429 8.31 24.08 19.07
N ALA A 430 7.50 23.47 19.95
CA ALA A 430 6.17 23.96 20.29
C ALA A 430 6.23 25.15 21.26
N GLU A 431 5.99 26.37 20.75
CA GLU A 431 5.92 27.60 21.53
C GLU A 431 4.51 27.91 22.07
N THR A 432 3.45 27.33 21.48
CA THR A 432 2.05 27.64 21.83
C THR A 432 1.37 26.53 22.62
N ALA A 433 0.45 26.91 23.54
CA ALA A 433 -0.34 25.95 24.31
C ALA A 433 -1.19 25.02 23.43
N LYS A 434 -1.72 25.52 22.30
CA LYS A 434 -2.50 24.72 21.34
C LYS A 434 -1.65 23.65 20.65
N ALA A 435 -0.38 23.97 20.29
CA ALA A 435 0.54 23.02 19.69
C ALA A 435 0.87 21.89 20.69
N LYS A 436 1.07 22.21 21.97
CA LYS A 436 1.32 21.21 23.01
C LYS A 436 0.12 20.28 23.22
N GLU A 437 -1.10 20.82 23.22
CA GLU A 437 -2.32 20.02 23.34
C GLU A 437 -2.49 19.04 22.17
N GLU A 438 -2.17 19.46 20.94
CA GLU A 438 -2.22 18.57 19.77
C GLU A 438 -1.15 17.46 19.86
N ILE A 439 0.05 17.79 20.32
CA ILE A 439 1.12 16.83 20.57
C ILE A 439 0.72 15.81 21.65
N GLU A 440 0.06 16.24 22.71
CA GLU A 440 -0.47 15.33 23.74
C GLU A 440 -1.53 14.37 23.20
N ARG A 441 -2.40 14.84 22.28
CA ARG A 441 -3.37 13.98 21.60
C ARG A 441 -2.69 12.94 20.72
N GLN A 442 -1.68 13.33 19.95
CA GLN A 442 -0.90 12.42 19.13
C GLN A 442 -0.13 11.40 19.98
N LEU A 443 0.47 11.84 21.09
CA LEU A 443 1.14 10.94 22.04
C LEU A 443 0.17 9.91 22.63
N LYS A 444 -1.07 10.29 22.89
CA LYS A 444 -2.10 9.36 23.37
C LYS A 444 -2.42 8.28 22.32
N ARG A 445 -2.46 8.64 21.03
CA ARG A 445 -2.64 7.66 19.93
C ARG A 445 -1.47 6.70 19.84
N LEU A 446 -0.24 7.19 19.86
CA LEU A 446 0.96 6.34 19.81
C LEU A 446 1.05 5.39 21.01
N ARG A 447 0.56 5.79 22.18
CA ARG A 447 0.44 4.85 23.33
C ARG A 447 -0.53 3.73 23.07
N GLU A 448 -1.64 4.01 22.41
CA GLU A 448 -2.61 2.97 22.08
C GLU A 448 -2.06 2.01 21.02
N GLU A 449 -1.36 2.53 20.02
CA GLU A 449 -0.62 1.72 19.02
C GLU A 449 0.44 0.83 19.69
N GLN A 450 1.21 1.38 20.66
CA GLN A 450 2.17 0.60 21.43
C GLN A 450 1.51 -0.52 22.22
N ARG A 451 0.33 -0.29 22.80
CA ARG A 451 -0.44 -1.33 23.50
C ARG A 451 -0.93 -2.43 22.55
N GLN A 452 -1.35 -2.06 21.36
CA GLN A 452 -1.73 -3.02 20.33
C GLN A 452 -0.53 -3.87 19.91
N ASN A 453 0.62 -3.28 19.68
CA ASN A 453 1.86 -3.99 19.37
C ASN A 453 2.26 -4.96 20.49
N LEU A 454 2.07 -4.59 21.76
CA LEU A 454 2.29 -5.48 22.92
C LEU A 454 1.31 -6.66 22.93
N ALA A 455 0.03 -6.44 22.63
CA ALA A 455 -0.96 -7.51 22.56
C ALA A 455 -0.64 -8.50 21.43
N ASP A 456 -0.24 -7.99 20.26
CA ASP A 456 0.18 -8.80 19.12
C ASP A 456 1.44 -9.61 19.43
N LEU A 457 2.37 -9.03 20.19
CA LEU A 457 3.58 -9.71 20.67
C LEU A 457 3.26 -10.83 21.67
N ASP A 458 2.30 -10.60 22.57
CA ASP A 458 1.81 -11.63 23.50
C ASP A 458 1.12 -12.79 22.76
N GLU A 459 0.34 -12.50 21.70
CA GLU A 459 -0.24 -13.53 20.84
C GLU A 459 0.85 -14.34 20.11
N LEU A 460 1.88 -13.64 19.61
CA LEU A 460 3.02 -14.29 18.96
C LEU A 460 3.77 -15.21 19.92
N ASN A 461 4.00 -14.79 21.17
CA ASN A 461 4.62 -15.61 22.20
C ASN A 461 3.81 -16.87 22.50
N GLN A 462 2.48 -16.75 22.61
CA GLN A 462 1.58 -17.91 22.80
C GLN A 462 1.67 -18.90 21.63
N ARG A 463 1.79 -18.42 20.39
CA ARG A 463 1.98 -19.32 19.24
C ARG A 463 3.31 -20.04 19.26
N MET A 464 4.39 -19.37 19.67
CA MET A 464 5.71 -19.99 19.83
C MET A 464 5.73 -21.01 21.01
N GLU A 465 4.79 -20.93 21.95
CA GLU A 465 4.62 -21.90 23.05
C GLU A 465 3.96 -23.21 22.67
N LYS A 466 3.31 -23.29 21.52
CA LYS A 466 2.68 -24.53 21.06
C LYS A 466 3.70 -25.67 21.06
N PRO A 467 3.29 -26.90 21.39
CA PRO A 467 4.17 -28.08 21.51
C PRO A 467 5.03 -28.32 20.27
N GLU A 468 4.51 -27.92 19.10
CA GLU A 468 5.12 -28.08 17.78
C GLU A 468 6.34 -27.16 17.58
N ASN A 469 6.35 -25.98 18.22
CA ASN A 469 7.36 -24.94 18.06
C ASN A 469 8.29 -24.78 19.28
N ARG A 470 7.88 -25.30 20.43
CA ARG A 470 8.48 -25.02 21.75
C ARG A 470 9.97 -25.34 21.84
N ALA A 471 10.40 -26.43 21.24
CA ALA A 471 11.80 -26.89 21.32
C ALA A 471 12.72 -26.08 20.39
N GLU A 472 12.23 -25.72 19.22
CA GLU A 472 13.03 -25.06 18.17
C GLU A 472 13.10 -23.53 18.35
N MET A 473 12.05 -22.93 18.96
CA MET A 473 11.93 -21.48 19.12
C MET A 473 12.23 -20.98 20.53
N GLN A 474 12.84 -21.81 21.38
CA GLN A 474 13.18 -21.41 22.75
C GLN A 474 14.09 -20.17 22.85
N PRO A 475 15.15 -20.00 22.03
CA PRO A 475 15.97 -18.81 22.06
C PRO A 475 15.19 -17.55 21.64
N GLN A 476 14.37 -17.66 20.59
CA GLN A 476 13.55 -16.56 20.09
C GLN A 476 12.50 -16.12 21.13
N ARG A 477 11.94 -17.05 21.87
CA ARG A 477 10.99 -16.74 22.96
C ARG A 477 11.65 -15.95 24.09
N GLN A 478 12.86 -16.29 24.48
CA GLN A 478 13.59 -15.54 25.50
C GLN A 478 13.90 -14.11 25.04
N GLN A 479 14.27 -13.96 23.79
CA GLN A 479 14.52 -12.64 23.19
C GLN A 479 13.22 -11.84 23.06
N LEU A 480 12.10 -12.50 22.70
CA LEU A 480 10.77 -11.87 22.61
C LEU A 480 10.32 -11.34 23.98
N GLU A 481 10.58 -12.07 25.07
CA GLU A 481 10.25 -11.62 26.43
C GLU A 481 11.08 -10.39 26.86
N GLN A 482 12.35 -10.31 26.47
CA GLN A 482 13.17 -9.12 26.67
C GLN A 482 12.63 -7.93 25.87
N THR A 483 12.26 -8.17 24.61
CA THR A 483 11.64 -7.15 23.75
C THR A 483 10.34 -6.64 24.34
N ARG A 484 9.52 -7.54 24.89
CA ARG A 484 8.29 -7.21 25.60
C ARG A 484 8.52 -6.26 26.78
N GLN A 485 9.54 -6.54 27.59
CA GLN A 485 9.91 -5.67 28.71
C GLN A 485 10.32 -4.27 28.23
N GLN A 486 11.14 -4.18 27.19
CA GLN A 486 11.55 -2.89 26.59
C GLN A 486 10.36 -2.10 26.02
N MET A 487 9.41 -2.79 25.38
CA MET A 487 8.19 -2.18 24.86
C MET A 487 7.26 -1.68 25.98
N ASN A 488 7.15 -2.42 27.09
CA ASN A 488 6.42 -1.98 28.27
C ASN A 488 7.06 -0.74 28.92
N GLU A 489 8.38 -0.76 29.10
CA GLU A 489 9.11 0.41 29.61
C GLU A 489 8.93 1.62 28.71
N ALA A 490 8.99 1.45 27.37
CA ALA A 490 8.71 2.52 26.44
C ALA A 490 7.28 3.09 26.61
N ALA A 491 6.28 2.23 26.78
CA ALA A 491 4.89 2.66 27.03
C ALA A 491 4.74 3.43 28.33
N GLU A 492 5.40 2.99 29.42
CA GLU A 492 5.40 3.72 30.69
C GLU A 492 6.09 5.09 30.60
N GLN A 493 7.21 5.17 29.87
CA GLN A 493 7.94 6.40 29.68
C GLN A 493 7.15 7.40 28.82
N MET A 494 6.43 6.91 27.78
CA MET A 494 5.47 7.73 27.04
C MET A 494 4.35 8.27 27.98
N GLN A 495 3.91 7.47 28.96
CA GLN A 495 2.91 7.90 29.95
C GLN A 495 3.46 9.00 30.86
N LYS A 496 4.73 8.93 31.22
CA LYS A 496 5.44 9.91 32.06
C LYS A 496 5.89 11.15 31.27
N GLY A 497 5.66 11.19 29.95
CA GLY A 497 6.13 12.27 29.07
C GLY A 497 7.64 12.28 28.79
N GLN A 498 8.33 11.21 29.13
CA GLN A 498 9.79 11.06 28.94
C GLN A 498 10.10 10.50 27.55
N LEU A 499 9.83 11.32 26.50
CA LEU A 499 9.90 10.86 25.09
C LEU A 499 11.28 10.35 24.69
N SER A 500 12.37 11.00 25.09
CA SER A 500 13.73 10.57 24.75
C SER A 500 14.06 9.16 25.27
N GLN A 501 13.61 8.82 26.48
CA GLN A 501 13.78 7.49 27.06
C GLN A 501 12.86 6.47 26.39
N ALA A 502 11.61 6.86 26.09
CA ALA A 502 10.69 6.04 25.36
C ALA A 502 11.25 5.65 23.98
N ILE A 503 11.79 6.61 23.23
CA ILE A 503 12.45 6.39 21.93
C ILE A 503 13.63 5.43 22.07
N SER A 504 14.46 5.58 23.10
CA SER A 504 15.61 4.71 23.32
C SER A 504 15.19 3.25 23.53
N ASN A 505 14.20 2.98 24.40
CA ASN A 505 13.72 1.63 24.67
C ASN A 505 12.94 1.05 23.48
N SER A 506 12.15 1.88 22.83
CA SER A 506 11.40 1.50 21.62
C SER A 506 12.34 1.17 20.45
N THR A 507 13.46 1.88 20.30
CA THR A 507 14.49 1.58 19.28
C THR A 507 15.22 0.28 19.56
N ARG A 508 15.48 -0.05 20.84
CA ARG A 508 16.06 -1.36 21.21
C ARG A 508 15.07 -2.48 20.88
N ALA A 509 13.81 -2.34 21.27
CA ALA A 509 12.77 -3.30 20.94
C ALA A 509 12.63 -3.52 19.43
N GLN A 510 12.67 -2.44 18.63
CA GLN A 510 12.67 -2.51 17.17
C GLN A 510 13.86 -3.35 16.66
N LYS A 511 15.06 -3.06 17.15
CA LYS A 511 16.27 -3.78 16.75
C LYS A 511 16.18 -5.27 17.08
N ASP A 512 15.72 -5.61 18.30
CA ASP A 512 15.57 -6.99 18.74
C ASP A 512 14.53 -7.74 17.88
N LEU A 513 13.42 -7.09 17.49
CA LEU A 513 12.42 -7.67 16.57
C LEU A 513 12.99 -7.90 15.16
N GLN A 514 13.81 -6.96 14.67
CA GLN A 514 14.46 -7.09 13.37
C GLN A 514 15.50 -8.22 13.38
N GLU A 515 16.31 -8.33 14.41
CA GLU A 515 17.29 -9.41 14.59
C GLU A 515 16.59 -10.78 14.69
N MET A 516 15.50 -10.90 15.48
CA MET A 516 14.73 -12.14 15.55
C MET A 516 14.10 -12.54 14.20
N ARG A 517 13.58 -11.56 13.46
CA ARG A 517 13.04 -11.79 12.10
C ARG A 517 14.12 -12.33 11.18
N ASP A 518 15.30 -11.72 11.19
CA ASP A 518 16.40 -12.06 10.29
C ASP A 518 16.98 -13.44 10.65
N ASP A 519 17.16 -13.75 11.93
CA ASP A 519 17.59 -15.06 12.43
C ASP A 519 16.59 -16.19 12.06
N LEU A 520 15.30 -15.94 12.23
CA LEU A 520 14.28 -16.92 11.90
C LEU A 520 14.18 -17.13 10.39
N ARG A 521 14.35 -16.07 9.62
CA ARG A 521 14.39 -16.09 8.17
C ARG A 521 15.58 -16.91 7.66
N GLU A 522 16.77 -16.70 8.23
CA GLU A 522 17.97 -17.45 7.87
C GLU A 522 17.80 -18.95 8.15
N LYS A 523 17.27 -19.30 9.32
CA LYS A 523 16.99 -20.71 9.68
C LYS A 523 16.00 -21.36 8.72
N THR A 524 14.91 -20.67 8.41
CA THR A 524 13.87 -21.18 7.50
C THR A 524 14.40 -21.30 6.07
N SER A 525 15.23 -20.36 5.61
CA SER A 525 15.88 -20.40 4.29
C SER A 525 16.86 -21.57 4.15
N ASN A 526 17.67 -21.81 5.19
CA ASN A 526 18.65 -22.91 5.20
C ASN A 526 17.95 -24.27 5.21
N GLN A 527 16.88 -24.46 5.99
CA GLN A 527 16.06 -25.68 5.96
C GLN A 527 15.44 -25.93 4.60
N PHE A 528 14.85 -24.90 3.97
CA PHE A 528 14.29 -24.99 2.64
C PHE A 528 15.35 -25.31 1.57
N ALA A 529 16.54 -24.71 1.66
CA ALA A 529 17.64 -24.99 0.73
C ALA A 529 18.12 -26.46 0.83
N GLU A 530 18.15 -27.03 2.05
CA GLU A 530 18.50 -28.45 2.24
C GLU A 530 17.40 -29.39 1.70
N GLU A 531 16.13 -29.06 1.91
CA GLU A 531 15.01 -29.81 1.36
C GLU A 531 14.98 -29.77 -0.17
N MET A 532 15.22 -28.63 -0.77
CA MET A 532 15.33 -28.49 -2.23
C MET A 532 16.52 -29.27 -2.79
N ARG A 533 17.65 -29.32 -2.08
CA ARG A 533 18.79 -30.17 -2.46
C ARG A 533 18.42 -31.64 -2.41
N THR A 534 17.69 -32.07 -1.39
CA THR A 534 17.20 -33.45 -1.23
C THR A 534 16.21 -33.81 -2.32
N MET A 535 15.22 -32.93 -2.58
CA MET A 535 14.26 -33.14 -3.67
C MET A 535 14.92 -33.23 -5.05
N ARG A 536 15.90 -32.37 -5.34
CA ARG A 536 16.66 -32.44 -6.60
C ARG A 536 17.45 -33.74 -6.73
N ARG A 537 18.02 -34.23 -5.65
CA ARG A 537 18.70 -35.52 -5.63
C ARG A 537 17.72 -36.65 -5.89
N ASP A 538 16.58 -36.66 -5.20
CA ASP A 538 15.53 -37.65 -5.31
C ASP A 538 14.90 -37.66 -6.73
N ALA A 539 14.70 -36.48 -7.32
CA ALA A 539 14.22 -36.34 -8.70
C ALA A 539 15.21 -36.88 -9.74
N ARG A 540 16.52 -36.65 -9.52
CA ARG A 540 17.56 -37.26 -10.41
C ARG A 540 17.56 -38.76 -10.29
N GLU A 541 17.51 -39.31 -9.08
CA GLU A 541 17.45 -40.77 -8.85
C GLU A 541 16.19 -41.40 -9.47
N LEU A 542 15.04 -40.71 -9.38
CA LEU A 542 13.80 -41.14 -10.06
C LEU A 542 13.95 -41.13 -11.59
N SER A 543 14.57 -40.11 -12.16
CA SER A 543 14.83 -40.00 -13.59
C SER A 543 15.78 -41.11 -14.08
N GLU A 544 16.81 -41.44 -13.29
CA GLU A 544 17.71 -42.57 -13.63
C GLU A 544 16.99 -43.90 -13.56
N LYS A 545 16.18 -44.16 -12.54
CA LYS A 545 15.35 -45.36 -12.43
C LYS A 545 14.32 -45.47 -13.56
N GLN A 546 13.71 -44.37 -13.99
CA GLN A 546 12.83 -44.34 -15.15
C GLN A 546 13.58 -44.70 -16.44
N LYS A 547 14.79 -44.19 -16.65
CA LYS A 547 15.63 -44.52 -17.80
C LYS A 547 16.04 -46.01 -17.77
N GLU A 548 16.39 -46.55 -16.60
CA GLU A 548 16.70 -47.97 -16.48
C GLU A 548 15.47 -48.86 -16.77
N LEU A 549 14.29 -48.48 -16.30
CA LEU A 549 13.04 -49.17 -16.58
C LEU A 549 12.67 -49.11 -18.06
N SER A 550 12.83 -47.96 -18.71
CA SER A 550 12.63 -47.78 -20.14
C SER A 550 13.60 -48.66 -20.93
N ASN A 551 14.88 -48.67 -20.59
CA ASN A 551 15.88 -49.52 -21.24
C ASN A 551 15.60 -51.03 -21.04
N LYS A 552 15.08 -51.45 -19.88
CA LYS A 552 14.67 -52.84 -19.63
C LYS A 552 13.41 -53.22 -20.41
N LEU A 553 12.47 -52.29 -20.59
CA LEU A 553 11.28 -52.47 -21.43
C LEU A 553 11.67 -52.61 -22.91
N ASP A 554 12.53 -51.74 -23.43
CA ASP A 554 13.06 -51.82 -24.81
C ASP A 554 13.82 -53.10 -25.07
N GLN A 555 14.56 -53.62 -24.08
CA GLN A 555 15.23 -54.91 -24.17
C GLN A 555 14.26 -56.09 -24.11
N ALA A 556 13.17 -55.99 -23.35
CA ALA A 556 12.13 -57.00 -23.29
C ALA A 556 11.30 -57.06 -24.59
N GLU A 557 11.00 -55.92 -25.19
CA GLU A 557 10.31 -55.83 -26.49
C GLU A 557 11.18 -56.40 -27.61
N LYS A 558 12.47 -56.10 -27.65
CA LYS A 558 13.41 -56.68 -28.61
C LYS A 558 13.61 -58.18 -28.45
N LYS A 559 13.37 -58.76 -27.26
CA LYS A 559 13.40 -60.22 -27.03
C LYS A 559 12.09 -60.91 -27.39
N ASN A 560 10.99 -60.18 -27.55
CA ASN A 560 9.67 -60.71 -27.86
C ASN A 560 9.27 -60.58 -29.33
N GLU A 561 10.17 -60.13 -30.24
CA GLU A 561 9.91 -60.20 -31.68
C GLU A 561 9.93 -61.67 -32.12
N PRO A 562 8.85 -62.19 -32.74
CA PRO A 562 8.83 -63.57 -33.22
C PRO A 562 9.83 -63.69 -34.36
N ARG A 563 10.80 -64.62 -34.18
CA ARG A 563 11.69 -65.08 -35.27
C ARG A 563 10.83 -65.49 -36.45
N LYS A 564 10.81 -64.72 -37.54
CA LYS A 564 10.30 -65.16 -38.84
C LYS A 564 11.13 -66.32 -39.25
N SER A 565 10.52 -67.49 -39.25
CA SER A 565 11.10 -68.74 -39.81
C SER A 565 11.41 -68.52 -41.29
N LEU A 566 12.68 -68.61 -41.61
CA LEU A 566 13.16 -68.93 -42.96
C LEU A 566 12.74 -70.36 -43.28
N THR A 567 11.69 -70.50 -44.05
CA THR A 567 11.52 -71.75 -44.86
C THR A 567 11.66 -71.33 -46.30
N GLY A 568 12.83 -71.68 -46.84
CA GLY A 568 13.05 -71.73 -48.26
C GLY A 568 12.38 -72.93 -48.86
N THR A 569 11.96 -72.78 -50.01
CA THR A 569 12.12 -73.53 -51.29
C THR A 569 11.44 -72.72 -52.36
#